data_ccdf8f24ba293b4f7c089510820ac698
#
_entry.id   ccdf8f24ba293b4f7c089510820ac698
#
_cell.length_a   1.000
_cell.length_b   1.000
_cell.length_c   1.000
_cell.angle_alpha   90.00
_cell.angle_beta   90.00
_cell.angle_gamma   90.00
#
_symmetry.space_group_name_H-M   'P 1'
#
loop_
_entity.id
_entity.type
_entity.pdbx_description
1 polymer ?
#
loop_
_entity_poly.entity_id
_entity_poly.type
_entity_poly.pdbx_seq_one_letter_code
_entity_poly.pdbx_strand_id
1 'polypeptide(L)'
;VRRTMQRIQNFDDSDVAKTKIIVSSPKSNSSIRDIPLPDFIVRIIKSHFCINKDAYVLSGRPTSYVEPRTFENRFKSVAKQCGIENVKFHTLRHTFATHSVECGFETKSLSEILGHSSVNITLNRYVHSSMETKRINMEKIAHFNSFNRQFSSQD
;
A
#
# COMPACT_ATOMS: atom_id res chain seq x y z
N VAL A 1 -5.79 -5.26 6.92
CA VAL A 1 -5.39 -6.54 6.32
C VAL A 1 -5.33 -7.57 7.43
N ARG A 2 -6.16 -8.62 7.34
CA ARG A 2 -6.28 -9.66 8.39
C ARG A 2 -6.05 -11.07 7.86
N ARG A 3 -6.09 -11.25 6.53
CA ARG A 3 -5.93 -12.55 5.87
C ARG A 3 -5.09 -12.41 4.62
N THR A 4 -4.42 -13.47 4.24
CA THR A 4 -3.68 -13.60 2.98
C THR A 4 -4.23 -14.78 2.19
N MET A 5 -4.29 -14.62 0.87
CA MET A 5 -4.63 -15.68 -0.07
C MET A 5 -3.36 -16.07 -0.82
N GLN A 6 -3.04 -17.35 -0.84
CA GLN A 6 -1.87 -17.83 -1.56
C GLN A 6 -2.15 -19.18 -2.21
N ARG A 7 -1.54 -19.42 -3.36
CA ARG A 7 -1.58 -20.70 -4.05
C ARG A 7 -0.41 -21.55 -3.55
N ILE A 8 -0.69 -22.74 -3.10
CA ILE A 8 0.30 -23.72 -2.64
C ILE A 8 0.22 -24.99 -3.47
N GLN A 9 1.28 -25.80 -3.44
CA GLN A 9 1.23 -27.15 -4.00
C GLN A 9 0.25 -28.00 -3.20
N ASN A 10 -0.49 -28.82 -3.92
CA ASN A 10 -1.39 -29.81 -3.32
C ASN A 10 -0.65 -31.13 -3.27
N PHE A 11 -0.45 -31.65 -2.07
CA PHE A 11 0.20 -32.94 -1.83
C PHE A 11 -0.79 -34.06 -1.53
N ASP A 12 -2.09 -33.79 -1.66
CA ASP A 12 -3.12 -34.81 -1.48
C ASP A 12 -3.20 -35.67 -2.74
N ASP A 13 -2.80 -36.92 -2.65
CA ASP A 13 -2.76 -37.89 -3.76
C ASP A 13 -4.14 -38.19 -4.36
N SER A 14 -5.21 -37.81 -3.65
CA SER A 14 -6.61 -38.00 -4.10
C SER A 14 -7.14 -36.90 -5.01
N ASP A 15 -6.41 -35.80 -5.18
CA ASP A 15 -6.89 -34.62 -5.88
C ASP A 15 -6.14 -34.42 -7.21
N VAL A 16 -6.86 -34.31 -8.31
CA VAL A 16 -6.30 -34.11 -9.67
C VAL A 16 -5.61 -32.75 -9.82
N ALA A 17 -5.89 -31.79 -8.91
CA ALA A 17 -5.34 -30.45 -8.96
C ALA A 17 -3.96 -30.37 -8.28
N LYS A 18 -2.93 -30.09 -9.06
CA LYS A 18 -1.54 -29.92 -8.57
C LYS A 18 -1.35 -28.77 -7.57
N THR A 19 -2.30 -27.83 -7.47
CA THR A 19 -2.22 -26.67 -6.59
C THR A 19 -3.58 -26.35 -6.01
N LYS A 20 -3.59 -25.83 -4.76
CA LYS A 20 -4.79 -25.32 -4.10
C LYS A 20 -4.58 -23.91 -3.55
N ILE A 21 -5.67 -23.15 -3.43
CA ILE A 21 -5.66 -21.85 -2.78
C ILE A 21 -5.99 -22.05 -1.31
N ILE A 22 -5.17 -21.42 -0.47
CA ILE A 22 -5.45 -21.30 0.97
C ILE A 22 -5.62 -19.83 1.36
N VAL A 23 -6.53 -19.62 2.30
CA VAL A 23 -6.70 -18.31 2.97
C VAL A 23 -6.26 -18.52 4.41
N SER A 24 -5.22 -17.82 4.82
CA SER A 24 -4.59 -17.95 6.14
C SER A 24 -4.33 -16.60 6.78
N SER A 25 -3.95 -16.60 8.04
CA SER A 25 -3.40 -15.41 8.69
C SER A 25 -2.10 -14.98 8.02
N PRO A 26 -1.76 -13.70 8.02
CA PRO A 26 -0.47 -13.22 7.56
C PRO A 26 0.69 -13.86 8.34
N LYS A 27 1.83 -14.06 7.68
CA LYS A 27 3.02 -14.70 8.28
C LYS A 27 3.67 -13.88 9.40
N SER A 28 3.47 -12.57 9.43
CA SER A 28 4.06 -11.67 10.43
C SER A 28 3.01 -10.73 11.01
N ASN A 29 3.19 -10.32 12.25
CA ASN A 29 2.33 -9.34 12.91
C ASN A 29 2.32 -7.98 12.19
N SER A 30 3.43 -7.55 11.60
CA SER A 30 3.52 -6.33 10.81
C SER A 30 2.65 -6.36 9.53
N SER A 31 2.30 -7.55 9.06
CA SER A 31 1.38 -7.71 7.93
C SER A 31 -0.09 -7.54 8.32
N ILE A 32 -0.42 -7.66 9.60
CA ILE A 32 -1.76 -7.38 10.14
C ILE A 32 -1.85 -5.88 10.34
N ARG A 33 -2.67 -5.20 9.54
CA ARG A 33 -2.77 -3.74 9.60
C ARG A 33 -4.10 -3.24 9.10
N ASP A 34 -4.47 -2.06 9.55
CA ASP A 34 -5.58 -1.30 9.03
C ASP A 34 -5.04 -0.16 8.16
N ILE A 35 -5.63 0.03 7.00
CA ILE A 35 -5.23 1.04 6.04
C ILE A 35 -6.43 1.97 5.88
N PRO A 36 -6.35 3.24 6.33
CA PRO A 36 -7.40 4.20 6.10
C PRO A 36 -7.54 4.46 4.61
N LEU A 37 -8.78 4.48 4.12
CA LEU A 37 -9.07 4.75 2.72
C LEU A 37 -9.55 6.19 2.57
N PRO A 38 -8.99 6.95 1.61
CA PRO A 38 -9.52 8.26 1.25
C PRO A 38 -10.99 8.17 0.78
N ASP A 39 -11.78 9.20 1.04
CA ASP A 39 -13.22 9.22 0.74
C ASP A 39 -13.54 8.94 -0.73
N PHE A 40 -12.69 9.41 -1.67
CA PHE A 40 -12.91 9.13 -3.09
C PHE A 40 -12.78 7.64 -3.42
N ILE A 41 -11.84 6.93 -2.77
CA ILE A 41 -11.69 5.47 -2.91
C ILE A 41 -12.91 4.76 -2.32
N VAL A 42 -13.36 5.21 -1.14
CA VAL A 42 -14.56 4.65 -0.51
C VAL A 42 -15.79 4.81 -1.43
N ARG A 43 -15.94 5.98 -2.07
CA ARG A 43 -17.02 6.21 -3.05
C ARG A 43 -16.92 5.26 -4.25
N ILE A 44 -15.73 5.10 -4.82
CA ILE A 44 -15.51 4.17 -5.95
C ILE A 44 -15.84 2.74 -5.53
N ILE A 45 -15.39 2.29 -4.39
CA ILE A 45 -15.68 0.93 -3.90
C ILE A 45 -17.20 0.77 -3.71
N LYS A 46 -17.87 1.72 -3.08
CA LYS A 46 -19.32 1.66 -2.86
C LYS A 46 -20.13 1.67 -4.15
N SER A 47 -19.70 2.37 -5.18
CA SER A 47 -20.41 2.44 -6.46
C SER A 47 -20.26 1.19 -7.33
N HIS A 48 -19.15 0.48 -7.22
CA HIS A 48 -18.83 -0.67 -8.07
C HIS A 48 -19.03 -2.02 -7.36
N PHE A 49 -18.88 -2.04 -6.04
CA PHE A 49 -18.89 -3.25 -5.24
C PHE A 49 -20.01 -3.19 -4.22
N CYS A 50 -21.18 -3.67 -4.66
CA CYS A 50 -22.38 -3.56 -3.88
C CYS A 50 -22.52 -4.66 -2.82
N ILE A 51 -22.89 -4.28 -1.62
CA ILE A 51 -24.02 -4.79 -0.80
C ILE A 51 -23.76 -6.06 0.01
N ASN A 52 -23.02 -7.07 -0.47
CA ASN A 52 -22.78 -8.25 0.34
C ASN A 52 -21.47 -8.12 1.13
N LYS A 53 -21.55 -8.06 2.44
CA LYS A 53 -20.38 -7.93 3.34
C LYS A 53 -19.40 -9.11 3.23
N ASP A 54 -19.87 -10.25 2.79
CA ASP A 54 -19.07 -11.47 2.63
C ASP A 54 -18.49 -11.63 1.22
N ALA A 55 -18.81 -10.73 0.29
CA ALA A 55 -18.32 -10.79 -1.07
C ALA A 55 -16.86 -10.36 -1.20
N TYR A 56 -16.13 -11.03 -2.08
CA TYR A 56 -14.80 -10.56 -2.51
C TYR A 56 -14.93 -9.28 -3.33
N VAL A 57 -14.18 -8.26 -2.99
CA VAL A 57 -14.26 -6.92 -3.60
C VAL A 57 -14.15 -6.97 -5.13
N LEU A 58 -13.22 -7.74 -5.68
CA LEU A 58 -12.98 -7.77 -7.13
C LEU A 58 -13.99 -8.60 -7.94
N SER A 59 -14.69 -9.51 -7.32
CA SER A 59 -15.69 -10.36 -8.00
C SER A 59 -17.13 -9.97 -7.69
N GLY A 60 -17.35 -9.27 -6.58
CA GLY A 60 -18.69 -9.00 -6.06
C GLY A 60 -19.45 -10.22 -5.58
N ARG A 61 -18.79 -11.38 -5.43
CA ARG A 61 -19.40 -12.66 -5.09
C ARG A 61 -18.78 -13.28 -3.84
N PRO A 62 -19.55 -13.90 -2.93
CA PRO A 62 -19.01 -14.49 -1.70
C PRO A 62 -18.25 -15.80 -1.97
N THR A 63 -18.57 -16.51 -3.04
CA THR A 63 -18.03 -17.84 -3.36
C THR A 63 -16.96 -17.85 -4.45
N SER A 64 -16.71 -16.69 -5.08
CA SER A 64 -15.79 -16.60 -6.22
C SER A 64 -14.86 -15.41 -6.07
N TYR A 65 -13.57 -15.65 -6.09
CA TYR A 65 -12.54 -14.60 -6.09
C TYR A 65 -11.88 -14.49 -7.46
N VAL A 66 -11.25 -13.35 -7.71
CA VAL A 66 -10.41 -13.18 -8.90
C VAL A 66 -9.01 -13.71 -8.58
N GLU A 67 -8.53 -14.63 -9.40
CA GLU A 67 -7.18 -15.18 -9.28
C GLU A 67 -6.13 -14.05 -9.37
N PRO A 68 -5.14 -13.99 -8.46
CA PRO A 68 -4.09 -12.97 -8.49
C PRO A 68 -3.40 -12.87 -9.85
N ARG A 69 -3.12 -14.01 -10.48
CA ARG A 69 -2.50 -14.06 -11.81
C ARG A 69 -3.37 -13.42 -12.90
N THR A 70 -4.68 -13.61 -12.84
CA THR A 70 -5.62 -12.97 -13.77
C THR A 70 -5.60 -11.46 -13.61
N PHE A 71 -5.55 -10.98 -12.37
CA PHE A 71 -5.49 -9.56 -12.08
C PHE A 71 -4.16 -8.93 -12.53
N GLU A 72 -3.04 -9.61 -12.29
CA GLU A 72 -1.72 -9.19 -12.79
C GLU A 72 -1.69 -9.12 -14.33
N ASN A 73 -2.27 -10.09 -15.02
CA ASN A 73 -2.32 -10.10 -16.47
C ASN A 73 -3.18 -8.96 -17.02
N ARG A 74 -4.32 -8.66 -16.38
CA ARG A 74 -5.15 -7.50 -16.74
C ARG A 74 -4.37 -6.19 -16.53
N PHE A 75 -3.68 -6.05 -15.42
CA PHE A 75 -2.83 -4.89 -15.17
C PHE A 75 -1.78 -4.70 -16.26
N LYS A 76 -1.06 -5.76 -16.64
CA LYS A 76 -0.06 -5.71 -17.72
C LYS A 76 -0.67 -5.31 -19.06
N SER A 77 -1.86 -5.82 -19.37
CA SER A 77 -2.58 -5.47 -20.59
C SER A 77 -2.92 -3.98 -20.65
N VAL A 78 -3.47 -3.44 -19.54
CA VAL A 78 -3.80 -2.02 -19.45
C VAL A 78 -2.52 -1.16 -19.49
N ALA A 79 -1.48 -1.53 -18.79
CA ALA A 79 -0.21 -0.81 -18.81
C ALA A 79 0.36 -0.74 -20.24
N LYS A 80 0.33 -1.85 -20.97
CA LYS A 80 0.77 -1.90 -22.38
C LYS A 80 -0.06 -0.97 -23.28
N GLN A 81 -1.38 -0.92 -23.09
CA GLN A 81 -2.25 0.02 -23.82
C GLN A 81 -1.91 1.49 -23.53
N CYS A 82 -1.37 1.78 -22.35
CA CYS A 82 -0.87 3.11 -21.96
C CYS A 82 0.60 3.36 -22.38
N GLY A 83 1.20 2.47 -23.17
CA GLY A 83 2.61 2.60 -23.60
C GLY A 83 3.63 2.27 -22.50
N ILE A 84 3.20 1.66 -21.38
CA ILE A 84 4.10 1.27 -20.28
C ILE A 84 4.45 -0.19 -20.42
N GLU A 85 5.70 -0.47 -20.78
CA GLU A 85 6.21 -1.83 -20.96
C GLU A 85 6.99 -2.32 -19.73
N ASN A 86 7.12 -3.64 -19.60
CA ASN A 86 7.95 -4.32 -18.59
C ASN A 86 7.62 -3.97 -17.14
N VAL A 87 6.39 -3.53 -16.86
CA VAL A 87 5.94 -3.17 -15.52
C VAL A 87 5.48 -4.41 -14.75
N LYS A 88 5.91 -4.50 -13.48
CA LYS A 88 5.45 -5.52 -12.54
C LYS A 88 4.31 -4.95 -11.67
N PHE A 89 3.37 -5.80 -11.27
CA PHE A 89 2.26 -5.37 -10.40
C PHE A 89 2.77 -4.70 -9.10
N HIS A 90 3.87 -5.20 -8.55
CA HIS A 90 4.50 -4.63 -7.35
C HIS A 90 5.03 -3.18 -7.55
N THR A 91 5.23 -2.74 -8.79
CA THR A 91 5.60 -1.35 -9.11
C THR A 91 4.57 -0.36 -8.59
N LEU A 92 3.27 -0.70 -8.59
CA LEU A 92 2.23 0.16 -8.01
C LEU A 92 2.49 0.50 -6.54
N ARG A 93 2.96 -0.48 -5.77
CA ARG A 93 3.34 -0.27 -4.37
C ARG A 93 4.56 0.66 -4.25
N HIS A 94 5.55 0.50 -5.13
CA HIS A 94 6.71 1.40 -5.13
C HIS A 94 6.31 2.83 -5.50
N THR A 95 5.48 3.00 -6.53
CA THR A 95 4.96 4.31 -6.94
C THR A 95 4.20 4.98 -5.78
N PHE A 96 3.28 4.24 -5.14
CA PHE A 96 2.56 4.76 -3.97
C PHE A 96 3.54 5.21 -2.87
N ALA A 97 4.53 4.38 -2.53
CA ALA A 97 5.48 4.70 -1.46
C ALA A 97 6.34 5.93 -1.80
N THR A 98 6.81 6.05 -3.05
CA THR A 98 7.59 7.21 -3.50
C THR A 98 6.75 8.49 -3.43
N HIS A 99 5.54 8.49 -3.99
CA HIS A 99 4.64 9.65 -3.91
C HIS A 99 4.24 10.00 -2.48
N SER A 100 4.08 9.01 -1.60
CA SER A 100 3.79 9.28 -0.19
C SER A 100 4.93 10.04 0.49
N VAL A 101 6.19 9.68 0.18
CA VAL A 101 7.36 10.42 0.68
C VAL A 101 7.42 11.82 0.12
N GLU A 102 7.17 12.00 -1.19
CA GLU A 102 7.10 13.31 -1.84
C GLU A 102 6.00 14.20 -1.25
N CYS A 103 4.87 13.61 -0.87
CA CYS A 103 3.78 14.28 -0.17
C CYS A 103 4.06 14.55 1.32
N GLY A 104 5.23 14.17 1.82
CA GLY A 104 5.63 14.43 3.20
C GLY A 104 5.02 13.48 4.24
N PHE A 105 4.63 12.27 3.85
CA PHE A 105 4.18 11.27 4.81
C PHE A 105 5.26 10.98 5.84
N GLU A 106 4.84 10.92 7.08
CA GLU A 106 5.72 10.46 8.16
C GLU A 106 6.15 9.02 7.88
N THR A 107 7.46 8.76 7.95
CA THR A 107 8.05 7.48 7.52
C THR A 107 7.53 6.28 8.29
N LYS A 108 7.23 6.45 9.58
CA LYS A 108 6.69 5.39 10.42
C LYS A 108 5.27 5.01 9.96
N SER A 109 4.41 5.99 9.77
CA SER A 109 3.04 5.80 9.26
C SER A 109 3.04 5.12 7.88
N LEU A 110 3.93 5.55 6.98
CA LEU A 110 4.09 4.92 5.67
C LEU A 110 4.54 3.45 5.81
N SER A 111 5.50 3.17 6.68
CA SER A 111 5.98 1.80 6.94
C SER A 111 4.86 0.88 7.44
N GLU A 112 4.00 1.38 8.33
CA GLU A 112 2.86 0.65 8.86
C GLU A 112 1.80 0.38 7.76
N ILE A 113 1.46 1.39 6.96
CA ILE A 113 0.56 1.24 5.80
C ILE A 113 1.09 0.18 4.82
N LEU A 114 2.38 0.22 4.55
CA LEU A 114 3.03 -0.75 3.67
C LEU A 114 3.15 -2.14 4.33
N GLY A 115 3.14 -2.23 5.66
CA GLY A 115 3.33 -3.48 6.41
C GLY A 115 4.77 -3.99 6.33
N HIS A 116 5.74 -3.10 6.38
CA HIS A 116 7.14 -3.46 6.52
C HIS A 116 7.42 -3.94 7.95
N SER A 117 8.28 -4.93 8.11
CA SER A 117 8.69 -5.43 9.43
C SER A 117 9.58 -4.46 10.19
N SER A 118 10.18 -3.50 9.51
CA SER A 118 11.00 -2.43 10.09
C SER A 118 10.85 -1.13 9.29
N VAL A 119 10.84 -0.02 10.00
CA VAL A 119 10.85 1.33 9.40
C VAL A 119 12.09 1.55 8.52
N ASN A 120 13.21 0.92 8.85
CA ASN A 120 14.44 1.01 8.08
C ASN A 120 14.29 0.55 6.63
N ILE A 121 13.36 -0.38 6.36
CA ILE A 121 13.05 -0.82 4.99
C ILE A 121 12.47 0.35 4.19
N THR A 122 11.61 1.14 4.79
CA THR A 122 11.01 2.33 4.16
C THR A 122 12.05 3.44 4.00
N LEU A 123 12.83 3.72 5.04
CA LEU A 123 13.90 4.72 5.03
C LEU A 123 14.91 4.43 3.92
N ASN A 124 15.49 3.24 3.91
CA ASN A 124 16.56 2.89 2.97
C ASN A 124 16.08 2.82 1.51
N ARG A 125 14.80 2.54 1.28
CA ARG A 125 14.27 2.34 -0.07
C ARG A 125 13.66 3.60 -0.69
N TYR A 126 13.04 4.45 0.12
CA TYR A 126 12.21 5.55 -0.40
C TYR A 126 12.64 6.93 0.12
N VAL A 127 13.37 7.01 1.22
CA VAL A 127 13.73 8.29 1.82
C VAL A 127 15.19 8.61 1.47
N HIS A 128 15.38 9.45 0.47
CA HIS A 128 16.69 9.98 0.09
C HIS A 128 16.72 11.46 0.43
N SER A 129 17.47 11.81 1.48
CA SER A 129 17.59 13.21 1.91
C SER A 129 18.58 13.96 1.01
N SER A 130 18.09 14.85 0.16
CA SER A 130 18.92 15.79 -0.60
C SER A 130 19.38 16.96 0.27
N MET A 131 20.43 17.68 -0.15
CA MET A 131 20.84 18.92 0.51
C MET A 131 19.73 19.97 0.51
N GLU A 132 18.93 20.04 -0.56
CA GLU A 132 17.80 20.92 -0.65
C GLU A 132 16.72 20.57 0.38
N THR A 133 16.38 19.30 0.54
CA THR A 133 15.45 18.84 1.60
C THR A 133 15.95 19.21 2.99
N LYS A 134 17.25 19.07 3.25
CA LYS A 134 17.87 19.47 4.53
C LYS A 134 17.72 20.96 4.76
N ARG A 135 17.99 21.78 3.73
CA ARG A 135 17.85 23.25 3.80
C ARG A 135 16.42 23.66 4.12
N ILE A 136 15.44 23.14 3.37
CA ILE A 136 14.02 23.41 3.60
C ILE A 136 13.60 23.05 5.03
N ASN A 137 14.07 21.92 5.56
CA ASN A 137 13.75 21.51 6.92
C ASN A 137 14.40 22.42 7.97
N MET A 138 15.60 22.92 7.73
CA MET A 138 16.24 23.89 8.61
C MET A 138 15.52 25.24 8.60
N GLU A 139 15.03 25.69 7.47
CA GLU A 139 14.23 26.91 7.36
C GLU A 139 12.91 26.84 8.14
N LYS A 140 12.25 25.66 8.17
CA LYS A 140 11.05 25.46 9.01
C LYS A 140 11.31 25.75 10.48
N ILE A 141 12.49 25.38 10.99
CA ILE A 141 12.89 25.66 12.39
C ILE A 141 13.11 27.16 12.60
N ALA A 142 13.70 27.85 11.62
CA ALA A 142 13.89 29.30 11.70
C ALA A 142 12.54 30.04 11.77
N HIS A 143 11.57 29.65 10.97
CA HIS A 143 10.20 30.20 11.02
C HIS A 143 9.52 29.93 12.36
N PHE A 144 9.62 28.73 12.90
CA PHE A 144 9.06 28.39 14.20
C PHE A 144 9.64 29.27 15.33
N ASN A 145 10.95 29.51 15.33
CA ASN A 145 11.61 30.35 16.30
C ASN A 145 11.25 31.86 16.19
N SER A 146 11.04 32.36 14.96
CA SER A 146 10.60 33.74 14.74
C SER A 146 9.16 33.95 15.22
N PHE A 147 8.27 32.98 15.02
CA PHE A 147 6.90 33.01 15.53
C PHE A 147 6.86 33.06 17.06
N ASN A 148 7.60 32.21 17.74
CA ASN A 148 7.65 32.18 19.21
C ASN A 148 8.23 33.47 19.83
N ARG A 149 9.19 34.15 19.17
CA ARG A 149 9.72 35.42 19.65
C ARG A 149 8.70 36.55 19.63
N GLN A 150 7.74 36.54 18.68
CA GLN A 150 6.67 37.53 18.62
C GLN A 150 5.69 37.45 19.80
N PHE A 151 5.51 36.27 20.39
CA PHE A 151 4.62 36.06 21.53
C PHE A 151 5.33 36.27 22.88
N SER A 152 6.66 36.17 22.97
CA SER A 152 7.43 36.38 24.20
C SER A 152 7.77 37.86 24.48
N SER A 153 7.43 38.77 23.60
CA SER A 153 7.70 40.21 23.71
C SER A 153 6.49 41.05 24.13
N GLN A 154 5.41 40.40 24.60
CA GLN A 154 4.18 41.06 25.05
C GLN A 154 3.88 40.92 26.54
N ASP A 155 4.88 40.47 27.36
CA ASP A 155 4.81 40.46 28.83
C ASP A 155 5.64 41.60 29.45
#